data_ff7abf27c9174f9ef0d0321e2883efca
#
_entry.id   ff7abf27c9174f9ef0d0321e2883efca
#
_cell.length_a   1.000
_cell.length_b   1.000
_cell.length_c   1.000
_cell.angle_alpha   90.00
_cell.angle_beta   90.00
_cell.angle_gamma   90.00
#
_symmetry.space_group_name_H-M   'P 1'
#
loop_
_entity.id
_entity.type
_entity.pdbx_description
1 polymer ?
#
loop_
_entity_poly.entity_id
_entity_poly.type
_entity_poly.pdbx_seq_one_letter_code
_entity_poly.pdbx_strand_id
1 'polypeptide(L)'
;MYIIIPILNGAINWMKKELHKKVCVLIFIFFTIMPIAFKNDFFRTGNGSSTFWLSLMYIVGSYFGKYGVSGKKFKPLLCGLYGLICAVVLTVYSYNKGVETGYVTGQFDHLFYTNPLIVLESVFLLMCFSQLKFNSKKVKTVIKWFASSSFSVYLIHVQP
;
A
#
# COMPACT_ATOMS: atom_id res chain seq x y z
N MET A 1 7.62 13.08 9.46
CA MET A 1 6.23 12.68 9.09
C MET A 1 5.15 13.33 9.95
N TYR A 2 5.31 13.42 11.27
CA TYR A 2 4.29 13.98 12.18
C TYR A 2 3.86 15.42 11.86
N ILE A 3 4.75 16.28 11.34
CA ILE A 3 4.44 17.67 10.97
C ILE A 3 3.61 17.74 9.67
N ILE A 4 3.81 16.79 8.76
CA ILE A 4 3.14 16.76 7.46
C ILE A 4 1.70 16.26 7.56
N ILE A 5 1.41 15.35 8.52
CA ILE A 5 0.08 14.75 8.68
C ILE A 5 -1.05 15.77 8.90
N PRO A 6 -0.92 16.80 9.77
CA PRO A 6 -1.97 17.80 9.94
C PRO A 6 -2.28 18.57 8.66
N ILE A 7 -1.22 18.90 7.87
CA ILE A 7 -1.37 19.60 6.59
C ILE A 7 -2.09 18.71 5.58
N LEU A 8 -1.68 17.44 5.48
CA LEU A 8 -2.35 16.47 4.61
C LEU A 8 -3.81 16.27 5.00
N ASN A 9 -4.11 16.18 6.29
CA ASN A 9 -5.48 16.05 6.79
C ASN A 9 -6.34 17.24 6.40
N GLY A 10 -5.79 18.46 6.51
CA GLY A 10 -6.46 19.67 6.03
C GLY A 10 -6.81 19.58 4.54
N ALA A 11 -5.84 19.23 3.71
CA ALA A 11 -6.03 19.06 2.27
C ALA A 11 -7.05 17.96 1.94
N ILE A 12 -6.93 16.79 2.60
CA ILE A 12 -7.83 15.63 2.41
C ILE A 12 -9.28 15.98 2.81
N ASN A 13 -9.46 16.72 3.90
CA ASN A 13 -10.79 17.13 4.36
C ASN A 13 -11.48 18.07 3.40
N TRP A 14 -10.72 18.93 2.74
CA TRP A 14 -11.22 19.86 1.73
C TRP A 14 -11.55 19.16 0.38
N MET A 15 -10.93 18.00 0.08
CA MET A 15 -11.16 17.28 -1.18
C MET A 15 -12.55 16.65 -1.23
N LYS A 16 -13.28 16.91 -2.33
CA LYS A 16 -14.49 16.17 -2.70
C LYS A 16 -14.12 14.76 -3.15
N LYS A 17 -15.05 13.80 -3.01
CA LYS A 17 -14.85 12.37 -3.33
C LYS A 17 -14.25 12.15 -4.72
N GLU A 18 -14.79 12.83 -5.76
CA GLU A 18 -14.33 12.66 -7.14
C GLU A 18 -12.91 13.20 -7.36
N LEU A 19 -12.60 14.34 -6.74
CA LEU A 19 -11.25 14.91 -6.80
C LEU A 19 -10.25 13.98 -6.10
N HIS A 20 -10.58 13.50 -4.90
CA HIS A 20 -9.72 12.60 -4.14
C HIS A 20 -9.46 11.29 -4.91
N LYS A 21 -10.49 10.71 -5.56
CA LYS A 21 -10.36 9.55 -6.43
C LYS A 21 -9.39 9.81 -7.59
N LYS A 22 -9.54 10.94 -8.28
CA LYS A 22 -8.63 11.33 -9.38
C LYS A 22 -7.19 11.46 -8.89
N VAL A 23 -6.97 12.07 -7.72
CA VAL A 23 -5.64 12.19 -7.10
C VAL A 23 -5.04 10.82 -6.82
N CYS A 24 -5.81 9.87 -6.26
CA CYS A 24 -5.33 8.50 -6.04
C CYS A 24 -4.92 7.79 -7.34
N VAL A 25 -5.71 7.96 -8.41
CA VAL A 25 -5.39 7.39 -9.73
C VAL A 25 -4.12 8.04 -10.31
N LEU A 26 -3.97 9.36 -10.19
CA LEU A 26 -2.77 10.06 -10.64
C LEU A 26 -1.52 9.59 -9.86
N ILE A 27 -1.62 9.46 -8.54
CA ILE A 27 -0.54 8.92 -7.72
C ILE A 27 -0.13 7.53 -8.24
N PHE A 28 -1.09 6.65 -8.50
CA PHE A 28 -0.81 5.31 -9.02
C PHE A 28 -0.12 5.36 -10.38
N ILE A 29 -0.59 6.17 -11.32
CA ILE A 29 0.01 6.27 -12.65
C ILE A 29 1.43 6.85 -12.58
N PHE A 30 1.60 8.02 -11.96
CA PHE A 30 2.87 8.75 -11.99
C PHE A 30 3.95 8.10 -11.12
N PHE A 31 3.60 7.60 -9.93
CA PHE A 31 4.60 7.13 -8.96
C PHE A 31 4.75 5.61 -8.94
N THR A 32 3.91 4.87 -9.67
CA THR A 32 3.96 3.41 -9.70
C THR A 32 4.20 2.89 -11.11
N ILE A 33 3.40 3.32 -12.09
CA ILE A 33 3.53 2.82 -13.48
C ILE A 33 4.70 3.49 -14.21
N MET A 34 4.84 4.82 -14.14
CA MET A 34 5.90 5.54 -14.84
C MET A 34 7.32 5.10 -14.47
N PRO A 35 7.70 4.94 -13.18
CA PRO A 35 9.04 4.49 -12.83
C PRO A 35 9.41 3.15 -13.45
N ILE A 36 8.44 2.22 -13.54
CA ILE A 36 8.68 0.91 -14.18
C ILE A 36 8.80 1.06 -15.69
N ALA A 37 7.91 1.82 -16.33
CA ALA A 37 7.92 2.02 -17.78
C ALA A 37 9.24 2.63 -18.27
N PHE A 38 9.78 3.58 -17.53
CA PHE A 38 11.02 4.27 -17.87
C PHE A 38 12.27 3.72 -17.17
N LYS A 39 12.13 2.72 -16.31
CA LYS A 39 13.21 2.12 -15.50
C LYS A 39 14.02 3.17 -14.73
N ASN A 40 13.37 4.23 -14.26
CA ASN A 40 14.01 5.34 -13.57
C ASN A 40 13.10 5.89 -12.46
N ASP A 41 13.67 6.15 -11.29
CA ASP A 41 12.97 6.81 -10.17
C ASP A 41 13.05 8.33 -10.30
N PHE A 42 12.30 8.89 -11.26
CA PHE A 42 12.27 10.33 -11.54
C PHE A 42 11.94 11.19 -10.32
N PHE A 43 11.16 10.64 -9.41
CA PHE A 43 10.64 11.39 -8.25
C PHE A 43 11.45 11.13 -6.98
N ARG A 44 12.57 10.41 -7.09
CA ARG A 44 13.41 10.02 -5.94
C ARG A 44 12.57 9.46 -4.78
N THR A 45 11.66 8.56 -5.10
CA THR A 45 10.81 7.90 -4.10
C THR A 45 11.61 6.95 -3.20
N GLY A 46 12.91 6.75 -3.50
CA GLY A 46 13.78 5.83 -2.77
C GLY A 46 13.25 4.40 -2.78
N ASN A 47 12.74 3.96 -3.94
CA ASN A 47 12.09 2.66 -4.11
C ASN A 47 10.91 2.42 -3.13
N GLY A 48 10.31 3.51 -2.64
CA GLY A 48 9.17 3.47 -1.71
C GLY A 48 9.54 3.60 -0.24
N SER A 49 10.80 3.84 0.11
CA SER A 49 11.23 4.05 1.50
C SER A 49 11.17 5.52 1.94
N SER A 50 10.98 6.47 1.01
CA SER A 50 10.99 7.90 1.31
C SER A 50 9.76 8.36 2.09
N THR A 51 9.92 9.39 2.91
CA THR A 51 8.81 10.07 3.61
C THR A 51 7.78 10.62 2.62
N PHE A 52 8.24 11.03 1.43
CA PHE A 52 7.38 11.51 0.36
C PHE A 52 6.44 10.39 -0.12
N TRP A 53 6.97 9.19 -0.41
CA TRP A 53 6.17 8.03 -0.78
C TRP A 53 5.15 7.66 0.28
N LEU A 54 5.55 7.63 1.55
CA LEU A 54 4.64 7.36 2.65
C LEU A 54 3.51 8.39 2.74
N SER A 55 3.79 9.66 2.43
CA SER A 55 2.77 10.71 2.36
C SER A 55 1.77 10.49 1.23
N LEU A 56 2.23 10.03 0.06
CA LEU A 56 1.34 9.65 -1.05
C LEU A 56 0.46 8.45 -0.69
N MET A 57 1.04 7.42 -0.06
CA MET A 57 0.27 6.26 0.39
C MET A 57 -0.73 6.62 1.49
N TYR A 58 -0.41 7.60 2.35
CA TYR A 58 -1.36 8.14 3.31
C TYR A 58 -2.59 8.78 2.64
N ILE A 59 -2.40 9.53 1.54
CA ILE A 59 -3.51 10.09 0.76
C ILE A 59 -4.38 8.97 0.17
N VAL A 60 -3.77 7.92 -0.38
CA VAL A 60 -4.49 6.75 -0.93
C VAL A 60 -5.27 6.02 0.17
N GLY A 61 -4.63 5.74 1.31
CA GLY A 61 -5.28 5.08 2.45
C GLY A 61 -6.44 5.88 3.02
N SER A 62 -6.30 7.21 3.12
CA SER A 62 -7.32 8.12 3.62
C SER A 62 -8.57 8.17 2.75
N TYR A 63 -8.46 7.91 1.44
CA TYR A 63 -9.62 7.77 0.56
C TYR A 63 -10.56 6.66 1.04
N PHE A 64 -10.01 5.49 1.33
CA PHE A 64 -10.80 4.36 1.82
C PHE A 64 -11.32 4.58 3.25
N GLY A 65 -10.54 5.25 4.09
CA GLY A 65 -10.96 5.64 5.44
C GLY A 65 -12.13 6.63 5.43
N LYS A 66 -12.11 7.63 4.53
CA LYS A 66 -13.14 8.68 4.45
C LYS A 66 -14.41 8.23 3.73
N TYR A 67 -14.28 7.45 2.65
CA TYR A 67 -15.42 7.13 1.78
C TYR A 67 -15.86 5.67 1.86
N GLY A 68 -15.10 4.84 2.55
CA GLY A 68 -15.35 3.40 2.65
C GLY A 68 -15.18 2.67 1.33
N VAL A 69 -15.37 1.36 1.37
CA VAL A 69 -15.37 0.50 0.18
C VAL A 69 -16.81 0.26 -0.24
N SER A 70 -17.19 0.77 -1.40
CA SER A 70 -18.55 0.64 -1.95
C SER A 70 -18.52 -0.20 -3.23
N GLY A 71 -19.43 -1.16 -3.32
CA GLY A 71 -19.71 -1.95 -4.53
C GLY A 71 -19.74 -3.46 -4.32
N LYS A 72 -20.60 -4.15 -5.06
CA LYS A 72 -20.75 -5.62 -5.02
C LYS A 72 -19.47 -6.37 -5.42
N LYS A 73 -18.63 -5.76 -6.26
CA LYS A 73 -17.36 -6.33 -6.74
C LYS A 73 -16.23 -6.28 -5.70
N PHE A 74 -16.39 -5.48 -4.65
CA PHE A 74 -15.38 -5.28 -3.61
C PHE A 74 -15.78 -5.90 -2.27
N LYS A 75 -16.44 -7.07 -2.32
CA LYS A 75 -16.69 -7.84 -1.10
C LYS A 75 -15.34 -8.23 -0.45
N PRO A 76 -15.25 -8.32 0.89
CA PRO A 76 -13.99 -8.57 1.58
C PRO A 76 -13.28 -9.83 1.09
N LEU A 77 -14.03 -10.91 0.82
CA LEU A 77 -13.46 -12.15 0.29
C LEU A 77 -12.83 -11.97 -1.11
N LEU A 78 -13.51 -11.23 -2.01
CA LEU A 78 -12.98 -10.96 -3.36
C LEU A 78 -11.75 -10.05 -3.30
N CYS A 79 -11.76 -9.04 -2.45
CA CYS A 79 -10.59 -8.18 -2.24
C CYS A 79 -9.40 -8.98 -1.71
N GLY A 80 -9.62 -9.86 -0.73
CA GLY A 80 -8.58 -10.77 -0.24
C GLY A 80 -8.03 -11.68 -1.34
N LEU A 81 -8.91 -12.24 -2.18
CA LEU A 81 -8.52 -13.07 -3.31
C LEU A 81 -7.68 -12.29 -4.35
N TYR A 82 -8.08 -11.07 -4.70
CA TYR A 82 -7.30 -10.22 -5.61
C TYR A 82 -5.93 -9.86 -5.03
N GLY A 83 -5.84 -9.55 -3.74
CA GLY A 83 -4.57 -9.32 -3.07
C GLY A 83 -3.67 -10.56 -3.14
N LEU A 84 -4.23 -11.74 -2.86
CA LEU A 84 -3.51 -13.00 -2.92
C LEU A 84 -3.02 -13.34 -4.35
N ILE A 85 -3.84 -13.08 -5.37
CA ILE A 85 -3.43 -13.23 -6.77
C ILE A 85 -2.25 -12.31 -7.08
N CYS A 86 -2.29 -11.03 -6.67
CA CYS A 86 -1.17 -10.11 -6.88
C CYS A 86 0.11 -10.62 -6.21
N ALA A 87 0.02 -11.13 -4.97
CA ALA A 87 1.15 -11.71 -4.25
C ALA A 87 1.74 -12.93 -4.98
N VAL A 88 0.90 -13.86 -5.44
CA VAL A 88 1.34 -15.03 -6.19
C VAL A 88 2.02 -14.64 -7.50
N VAL A 89 1.40 -13.75 -8.27
CA VAL A 89 1.98 -13.26 -9.56
C VAL A 89 3.33 -12.61 -9.31
N LEU A 90 3.46 -11.77 -8.28
CA LEU A 90 4.71 -11.11 -7.93
C LEU A 90 5.79 -12.13 -7.53
N THR A 91 5.42 -13.12 -6.72
CA THR A 91 6.34 -14.19 -6.27
C THR A 91 6.84 -15.02 -7.44
N VAL A 92 5.95 -15.45 -8.33
CA VAL A 92 6.33 -16.21 -9.54
C VAL A 92 7.21 -15.39 -10.46
N TYR A 93 6.87 -14.11 -10.67
CA TYR A 93 7.68 -13.21 -11.48
C TYR A 93 9.08 -13.02 -10.90
N SER A 94 9.19 -12.76 -9.61
CA SER A 94 10.48 -12.57 -8.90
C SER A 94 11.31 -13.85 -8.93
N TYR A 95 10.69 -15.01 -8.74
CA TYR A 95 11.36 -16.32 -8.82
C TYR A 95 11.96 -16.56 -10.22
N ASN A 96 11.16 -16.36 -11.28
CA ASN A 96 11.63 -16.54 -12.65
C ASN A 96 12.78 -15.60 -12.98
N LYS A 97 12.71 -14.35 -12.55
CA LYS A 97 13.83 -13.39 -12.73
C LYS A 97 15.09 -13.80 -11.98
N GLY A 98 14.95 -14.31 -10.76
CA GLY A 98 16.08 -14.84 -9.98
C GLY A 98 16.75 -16.03 -10.67
N VAL A 99 15.96 -16.93 -11.27
CA VAL A 99 16.48 -18.06 -12.04
C VAL A 99 17.19 -17.60 -13.31
N GLU A 100 16.64 -16.64 -14.06
CA GLU A 100 17.25 -16.08 -15.28
C GLU A 100 18.57 -15.38 -15.00
N THR A 101 18.68 -14.63 -13.91
CA THR A 101 19.87 -13.84 -13.57
C THR A 101 20.94 -14.63 -12.84
N GLY A 102 20.62 -15.83 -12.34
CA GLY A 102 21.53 -16.67 -11.56
C GLY A 102 21.96 -16.11 -10.20
N TYR A 103 21.39 -14.98 -9.79
CA TYR A 103 21.72 -14.29 -8.53
C TYR A 103 20.51 -14.18 -7.61
N VAL A 104 20.70 -14.49 -6.33
CA VAL A 104 19.66 -14.30 -5.30
C VAL A 104 19.22 -12.83 -5.20
N THR A 105 20.14 -11.89 -5.47
CA THR A 105 19.84 -10.45 -5.51
C THR A 105 18.84 -10.06 -6.60
N GLY A 106 18.86 -10.72 -7.76
CA GLY A 106 17.91 -10.44 -8.84
C GLY A 106 16.46 -10.75 -8.48
N GLN A 107 16.22 -11.60 -7.47
CA GLN A 107 14.86 -11.87 -6.98
C GLN A 107 14.26 -10.65 -6.27
N PHE A 108 15.09 -9.84 -5.63
CA PHE A 108 14.63 -8.69 -4.82
C PHE A 108 14.61 -7.37 -5.58
N ASP A 109 15.27 -7.28 -6.74
CA ASP A 109 15.33 -6.06 -7.56
C ASP A 109 13.97 -5.56 -8.06
N HIS A 110 12.95 -6.41 -8.00
CA HIS A 110 11.58 -6.08 -8.41
C HIS A 110 10.60 -5.92 -7.24
N LEU A 111 11.06 -6.13 -6.00
CA LEU A 111 10.25 -6.03 -4.78
C LEU A 111 10.26 -4.63 -4.17
N PHE A 112 10.37 -3.60 -4.99
CA PHE A 112 10.26 -2.22 -4.52
C PHE A 112 8.84 -1.89 -4.09
N TYR A 113 8.69 -1.13 -3.03
CA TYR A 113 7.37 -0.68 -2.54
C TYR A 113 6.60 0.19 -3.54
N THR A 114 7.26 0.70 -4.58
CA THR A 114 6.64 1.41 -5.70
C THR A 114 6.12 0.47 -6.80
N ASN A 115 6.39 -0.85 -6.71
CA ASN A 115 5.88 -1.82 -7.68
C ASN A 115 4.34 -1.81 -7.69
N PRO A 116 3.69 -1.69 -8.88
CA PRO A 116 2.24 -1.65 -8.99
C PRO A 116 1.55 -2.87 -8.40
N LEU A 117 2.13 -4.06 -8.47
CA LEU A 117 1.56 -5.26 -7.88
C LEU A 117 1.57 -5.19 -6.35
N ILE A 118 2.65 -4.67 -5.74
CA ILE A 118 2.74 -4.48 -4.28
C ILE A 118 1.73 -3.42 -3.81
N VAL A 119 1.61 -2.32 -4.56
CA VAL A 119 0.65 -1.26 -4.23
C VAL A 119 -0.79 -1.77 -4.36
N LEU A 120 -1.10 -2.51 -5.43
CA LEU A 120 -2.43 -3.11 -5.61
C LEU A 120 -2.74 -4.15 -4.54
N GLU A 121 -1.80 -5.03 -4.21
CA GLU A 121 -1.92 -5.99 -3.13
C GLU A 121 -2.24 -5.28 -1.81
N SER A 122 -1.46 -4.26 -1.45
CA SER A 122 -1.66 -3.48 -0.23
C SER A 122 -3.03 -2.80 -0.19
N VAL A 123 -3.48 -2.23 -1.32
CA VAL A 123 -4.81 -1.60 -1.43
C VAL A 123 -5.92 -2.64 -1.30
N PHE A 124 -5.81 -3.79 -1.97
CA PHE A 124 -6.81 -4.85 -1.87
C PHE A 124 -6.89 -5.44 -0.47
N LEU A 125 -5.75 -5.65 0.21
CA LEU A 125 -5.72 -6.09 1.59
C LEU A 125 -6.34 -5.04 2.53
N LEU A 126 -6.02 -3.75 2.34
CA LEU A 126 -6.64 -2.66 3.08
C LEU A 126 -8.17 -2.67 2.89
N MET A 127 -8.65 -2.84 1.66
CA MET A 127 -10.09 -2.94 1.35
C MET A 127 -10.72 -4.18 1.99
N CYS A 128 -10.03 -5.32 2.01
CA CYS A 128 -10.47 -6.53 2.67
C CYS A 128 -10.65 -6.30 4.18
N PHE A 129 -9.58 -5.86 4.85
CA PHE A 129 -9.57 -5.69 6.30
C PHE A 129 -10.50 -4.57 6.78
N SER A 130 -10.65 -3.48 6.02
CA SER A 130 -11.54 -2.37 6.37
C SER A 130 -13.02 -2.76 6.41
N GLN A 131 -13.41 -3.83 5.73
CA GLN A 131 -14.78 -4.35 5.69
C GLN A 131 -15.05 -5.43 6.74
N LEU A 132 -14.02 -5.98 7.39
CA LEU A 132 -14.19 -7.02 8.40
C LEU A 132 -14.78 -6.43 9.68
N LYS A 133 -15.91 -6.96 10.10
CA LYS A 133 -16.59 -6.58 11.35
C LYS A 133 -16.37 -7.67 12.39
N PHE A 134 -15.57 -7.39 13.39
CA PHE A 134 -15.36 -8.29 14.50
C PHE A 134 -16.36 -7.99 15.62
N ASN A 135 -17.22 -8.94 15.98
CA ASN A 135 -18.23 -8.77 17.04
C ASN A 135 -17.66 -9.14 18.43
N SER A 136 -16.69 -10.00 18.51
CA SER A 136 -16.11 -10.44 19.77
C SER A 136 -15.24 -9.35 20.43
N LYS A 137 -15.54 -9.02 21.70
CA LYS A 137 -14.71 -8.10 22.51
C LYS A 137 -13.27 -8.57 22.65
N LYS A 138 -13.07 -9.88 22.84
CA LYS A 138 -11.73 -10.51 22.98
C LYS A 138 -10.89 -10.29 21.73
N VAL A 139 -11.46 -10.54 20.53
CA VAL A 139 -10.76 -10.33 19.25
C VAL A 139 -10.38 -8.86 19.06
N LYS A 140 -11.28 -7.92 19.37
CA LYS A 140 -10.98 -6.49 19.30
C LYS A 140 -9.82 -6.08 20.22
N THR A 141 -9.76 -6.64 21.43
CA THR A 141 -8.67 -6.38 22.39
C THR A 141 -7.34 -6.90 21.86
N VAL A 142 -7.32 -8.13 21.36
CA VAL A 142 -6.11 -8.73 20.76
C VAL A 142 -5.61 -7.92 19.56
N ILE A 143 -6.51 -7.55 18.64
CA ILE A 143 -6.16 -6.72 17.48
C ILE A 143 -5.58 -5.37 17.92
N LYS A 144 -6.19 -4.70 18.91
CA LYS A 144 -5.67 -3.43 19.44
C LYS A 144 -4.27 -3.58 20.04
N TRP A 145 -4.04 -4.69 20.77
CA TRP A 145 -2.74 -4.96 21.38
C TRP A 145 -1.65 -5.17 20.30
N PHE A 146 -1.92 -5.99 19.28
CA PHE A 146 -1.00 -6.18 18.15
C PHE A 146 -0.80 -4.89 17.35
N ALA A 147 -1.84 -4.11 17.10
CA ALA A 147 -1.75 -2.86 16.37
C ALA A 147 -0.85 -1.82 17.09
N SER A 148 -0.90 -1.74 18.41
CA SER A 148 0.00 -0.86 19.18
C SER A 148 1.45 -1.34 19.17
N SER A 149 1.68 -2.66 19.17
CA SER A 149 3.01 -3.26 19.16
C SER A 149 3.66 -3.24 17.77
N SER A 150 2.87 -3.36 16.70
CA SER A 150 3.39 -3.40 15.32
C SER A 150 4.12 -2.13 14.92
N PHE A 151 3.68 -0.97 15.41
CA PHE A 151 4.37 0.30 15.18
C PHE A 151 5.75 0.34 15.85
N SER A 152 5.86 -0.20 17.06
CA SER A 152 7.14 -0.29 17.79
C SER A 152 8.12 -1.24 17.09
N VAL A 153 7.62 -2.38 16.60
CA VAL A 153 8.42 -3.33 15.82
C VAL A 153 8.91 -2.69 14.51
N TYR A 154 8.04 -1.95 13.82
CA TYR A 154 8.43 -1.20 12.62
C TYR A 154 9.55 -0.19 12.91
N LEU A 155 9.44 0.58 14.00
CA LEU A 155 10.46 1.55 14.39
C LEU A 155 11.83 0.89 14.67
N ILE A 156 11.84 -0.26 15.33
CA ILE A 156 13.07 -1.01 15.62
C ILE A 156 13.71 -1.57 14.34
N HIS A 157 12.89 -1.99 13.38
CA HIS A 157 13.38 -2.64 12.14
C HIS A 157 13.91 -1.64 11.09
N VAL A 158 13.45 -0.39 11.15
CA VAL A 158 13.82 0.68 10.18
C VAL A 158 15.03 1.50 10.67
N GLN A 159 15.45 1.33 11.92
CA GLN A 159 16.69 1.96 12.39
C GLN A 159 17.92 1.13 11.94
N PRO A 160 18.86 1.75 11.21
CA PRO A 160 20.12 1.10 10.82
C PRO A 160 21.01 0.83 12.02
#